data_48713aac9303ed3b5df66a3e0569fc0b
#
_entry.id   48713aac9303ed3b5df66a3e0569fc0b
#
_cell.length_a   1.000
_cell.length_b   1.000
_cell.length_c   1.000
_cell.angle_alpha   90.00
_cell.angle_beta   90.00
_cell.angle_gamma   90.00
#
_symmetry.space_group_name_H-M   'P 1'
#
loop_
_entity.id
_entity.type
_entity.pdbx_description
1 polymer ?
#
loop_
_entity_poly.entity_id
_entity_poly.type
_entity_poly.pdbx_seq_one_letter_code
_entity_poly.pdbx_strand_id
1 'polypeptide(L)'
;MHILAANYSSPVFWAVMVGWIISVTLHELAHGIVGYLGGDYTVRERGGLSLNPLQYAHPVMTFALPLLAMLMGGVPLMGGATYIRRDLLRNRFWQSAVSLAGPAMNILLCVICMIPLYPRFGWVDPDSSPDVWTTGQIFCGALAVLQMWSVLLNLLPVPGLDGVGAIAPWLPEHIQAMFS
;
A
#
# COMPACT_ATOMS: atom_id res chain seq x y z
N MET A 1 15.95 -12.44 4.58
CA MET A 1 15.35 -12.48 3.23
C MET A 1 14.71 -13.83 2.87
N HIS A 2 14.96 -14.90 3.63
CA HIS A 2 14.31 -16.22 3.43
C HIS A 2 12.82 -16.29 3.81
N ILE A 3 12.31 -15.33 4.59
CA ILE A 3 10.90 -15.30 5.05
C ILE A 3 9.91 -15.15 3.88
N LEU A 4 10.35 -14.52 2.79
CA LEU A 4 9.56 -14.35 1.55
C LEU A 4 9.97 -15.32 0.44
N ALA A 5 10.90 -16.24 0.70
CA ALA A 5 11.24 -17.26 -0.28
C ALA A 5 9.98 -18.09 -0.59
N ALA A 6 9.53 -17.98 -1.83
CA ALA A 6 8.24 -18.45 -2.31
C ALA A 6 8.08 -19.97 -2.14
N ASN A 7 7.62 -20.38 -0.97
CA ASN A 7 7.11 -21.73 -0.78
C ASN A 7 5.58 -21.69 -1.03
N TYR A 8 5.19 -21.85 -2.28
CA TYR A 8 3.78 -21.81 -2.74
C TYR A 8 2.92 -22.92 -2.11
N SER A 9 3.54 -23.94 -1.55
CA SER A 9 2.84 -25.00 -0.81
C SER A 9 2.52 -24.58 0.62
N SER A 10 3.11 -23.48 1.12
CA SER A 10 2.88 -23.00 2.46
C SER A 10 1.55 -22.23 2.58
N PRO A 11 0.67 -22.60 3.54
CA PRO A 11 -0.52 -21.78 3.84
C PRO A 11 -0.20 -20.34 4.21
N VAL A 12 1.00 -20.09 4.78
CA VAL A 12 1.46 -18.73 5.14
C VAL A 12 1.60 -17.85 3.91
N PHE A 13 2.14 -18.39 2.81
CA PHE A 13 2.26 -17.64 1.56
C PHE A 13 0.89 -17.09 1.11
N TRP A 14 -0.12 -17.94 1.08
CA TRP A 14 -1.45 -17.53 0.65
C TRP A 14 -2.13 -16.58 1.64
N ALA A 15 -1.90 -16.76 2.94
CA ALA A 15 -2.38 -15.82 3.95
C ALA A 15 -1.76 -14.43 3.76
N VAL A 16 -0.45 -14.35 3.53
CA VAL A 16 0.25 -13.09 3.24
C VAL A 16 -0.25 -12.46 1.94
N MET A 17 -0.52 -13.25 0.91
CA MET A 17 -1.11 -12.77 -0.34
C MET A 17 -2.48 -12.12 -0.13
N VAL A 18 -3.36 -12.78 0.63
CA VAL A 18 -4.67 -12.22 0.97
C VAL A 18 -4.52 -10.94 1.79
N GLY A 19 -3.67 -10.95 2.80
CA GLY A 19 -3.36 -9.77 3.61
C GLY A 19 -2.81 -8.62 2.78
N TRP A 20 -1.96 -8.91 1.78
CA TRP A 20 -1.45 -7.91 0.86
C TRP A 20 -2.55 -7.31 -0.03
N ILE A 21 -3.45 -8.12 -0.59
CA ILE A 21 -4.61 -7.64 -1.38
C ILE A 21 -5.50 -6.72 -0.53
N ILE A 22 -5.76 -7.09 0.72
CA ILE A 22 -6.51 -6.25 1.66
C ILE A 22 -5.77 -4.92 1.89
N SER A 23 -4.45 -4.97 2.06
CA SER A 23 -3.62 -3.78 2.28
C SER A 23 -3.67 -2.82 1.09
N VAL A 24 -3.58 -3.34 -0.15
CA VAL A 24 -3.72 -2.53 -1.38
C VAL A 24 -5.11 -1.89 -1.43
N THR A 25 -6.15 -2.66 -1.13
CA THR A 25 -7.53 -2.14 -1.12
C THR A 25 -7.72 -1.02 -0.10
N LEU A 26 -7.15 -1.15 1.09
CA LEU A 26 -7.21 -0.13 2.14
C LEU A 26 -6.39 1.11 1.78
N HIS A 27 -5.24 0.94 1.13
CA HIS A 27 -4.42 2.02 0.61
C HIS A 27 -5.21 2.87 -0.41
N GLU A 28 -5.82 2.23 -1.42
CA GLU A 28 -6.64 2.90 -2.42
C GLU A 28 -7.89 3.55 -1.81
N LEU A 29 -8.55 2.85 -0.88
CA LEU A 29 -9.68 3.40 -0.13
C LEU A 29 -9.30 4.68 0.64
N ALA A 30 -8.09 4.72 1.22
CA ALA A 30 -7.61 5.91 1.92
C ALA A 30 -7.48 7.11 0.97
N HIS A 31 -6.93 6.92 -0.23
CA HIS A 31 -6.92 7.96 -1.27
C HIS A 31 -8.34 8.42 -1.60
N GLY A 32 -9.27 7.46 -1.80
CA GLY A 32 -10.67 7.75 -2.10
C GLY A 32 -11.36 8.56 -1.00
N ILE A 33 -11.19 8.19 0.27
CA ILE A 33 -11.77 8.90 1.41
C ILE A 33 -11.25 10.33 1.49
N VAL A 34 -9.92 10.51 1.43
CA VAL A 34 -9.33 11.85 1.52
C VAL A 34 -9.68 12.69 0.29
N GLY A 35 -9.77 12.10 -0.91
CA GLY A 35 -10.24 12.76 -2.12
C GLY A 35 -11.67 13.25 -1.99
N TYR A 36 -12.58 12.40 -1.50
CA TYR A 36 -13.97 12.76 -1.24
C TYR A 36 -14.09 13.90 -0.22
N LEU A 37 -13.38 13.81 0.90
CA LEU A 37 -13.33 14.86 1.91
C LEU A 37 -12.70 16.15 1.38
N GLY A 38 -11.76 16.04 0.43
CA GLY A 38 -11.07 17.14 -0.23
C GLY A 38 -11.92 17.89 -1.25
N GLY A 39 -13.07 17.33 -1.67
CA GLY A 39 -14.01 17.97 -2.58
C GLY A 39 -14.32 17.20 -3.86
N ASP A 40 -13.60 16.11 -4.15
CA ASP A 40 -13.92 15.25 -5.28
C ASP A 40 -15.04 14.25 -4.94
N TYR A 41 -16.27 14.70 -5.00
CA TYR A 41 -17.44 13.86 -4.73
C TYR A 41 -17.65 12.77 -5.81
N THR A 42 -17.04 12.91 -6.99
CA THR A 42 -17.14 11.90 -8.07
C THR A 42 -16.45 10.57 -7.72
N VAL A 43 -15.57 10.57 -6.73
CA VAL A 43 -14.94 9.34 -6.18
C VAL A 43 -16.00 8.34 -5.73
N ARG A 44 -17.09 8.81 -5.08
CA ARG A 44 -18.19 7.95 -4.64
C ARG A 44 -18.93 7.32 -5.81
N GLU A 45 -19.21 8.09 -6.85
CA GLU A 45 -19.94 7.63 -8.04
C GLU A 45 -19.17 6.57 -8.82
N ARG A 46 -17.84 6.65 -8.79
CA ARG A 46 -16.92 5.71 -9.45
C ARG A 46 -16.57 4.49 -8.61
N GLY A 47 -17.16 4.37 -7.39
CA GLY A 47 -16.90 3.27 -6.49
C GLY A 47 -15.59 3.36 -5.70
N GLY A 48 -14.89 4.50 -5.74
CA GLY A 48 -13.62 4.74 -5.03
C GLY A 48 -13.72 4.78 -3.49
N LEU A 49 -14.89 4.50 -2.92
CA LEU A 49 -15.13 4.30 -1.49
C LEU A 49 -15.55 2.85 -1.17
N SER A 50 -15.29 1.91 -2.07
CA SER A 50 -15.65 0.51 -1.92
C SER A 50 -14.49 -0.30 -1.35
N LEU A 51 -14.78 -1.36 -0.61
CA LEU A 51 -13.80 -2.39 -0.23
C LEU A 51 -13.62 -3.47 -1.31
N ASN A 52 -14.24 -3.28 -2.49
CA ASN A 52 -14.06 -4.21 -3.60
C ASN A 52 -12.77 -3.90 -4.37
N PRO A 53 -11.73 -4.73 -4.28
CA PRO A 53 -10.45 -4.49 -4.94
C PRO A 53 -10.55 -4.37 -6.46
N LEU A 54 -11.56 -4.99 -7.08
CA LEU A 54 -11.76 -4.94 -8.54
C LEU A 54 -12.19 -3.56 -9.05
N GLN A 55 -12.61 -2.65 -8.17
CA GLN A 55 -12.98 -1.28 -8.55
C GLN A 55 -11.77 -0.35 -8.67
N TYR A 56 -10.67 -0.69 -8.02
CA TYR A 56 -9.42 0.10 -8.03
C TYR A 56 -8.43 -0.40 -9.07
N ALA A 57 -8.71 -1.50 -9.73
CA ALA A 57 -7.68 -2.33 -10.26
C ALA A 57 -7.89 -2.63 -11.74
N HIS A 58 -6.83 -2.42 -12.53
CA HIS A 58 -6.67 -3.21 -13.75
C HIS A 58 -6.20 -4.61 -13.32
N PRO A 59 -6.99 -5.70 -13.52
CA PRO A 59 -6.70 -7.01 -12.93
C PRO A 59 -5.26 -7.50 -13.14
N VAL A 60 -4.68 -7.22 -14.31
CA VAL A 60 -3.32 -7.62 -14.66
C VAL A 60 -2.29 -6.79 -13.87
N MET A 61 -2.41 -5.46 -13.86
CA MET A 61 -1.42 -4.58 -13.23
C MET A 61 -1.46 -4.66 -11.71
N THR A 62 -2.66 -4.78 -11.14
CA THR A 62 -2.85 -4.74 -9.69
C THR A 62 -2.67 -6.09 -9.03
N PHE A 63 -2.97 -7.19 -9.70
CA PHE A 63 -2.88 -8.52 -9.11
C PHE A 63 -1.88 -9.43 -9.80
N ALA A 64 -1.90 -9.54 -11.13
CA ALA A 64 -1.08 -10.52 -11.83
C ALA A 64 0.41 -10.15 -11.80
N LEU A 65 0.78 -8.90 -12.05
CA LEU A 65 2.18 -8.47 -12.02
C LEU A 65 2.80 -8.53 -10.62
N PRO A 66 2.16 -8.03 -9.54
CA PRO A 66 2.70 -8.20 -8.19
C PRO A 66 2.76 -9.66 -7.75
N LEU A 67 1.76 -10.48 -8.10
CA LEU A 67 1.80 -11.91 -7.84
C LEU A 67 3.00 -12.55 -8.55
N LEU A 68 3.21 -12.24 -9.83
CA LEU A 68 4.35 -12.75 -10.59
C LEU A 68 5.67 -12.29 -9.95
N ALA A 69 5.78 -11.03 -9.54
CA ALA A 69 6.96 -10.52 -8.84
C ALA A 69 7.25 -11.29 -7.55
N MET A 70 6.22 -11.55 -6.73
CA MET A 70 6.35 -12.38 -5.51
C MET A 70 6.73 -13.82 -5.84
N LEU A 71 6.16 -14.41 -6.89
CA LEU A 71 6.49 -15.75 -7.35
C LEU A 71 7.95 -15.87 -7.81
N MET A 72 8.50 -14.78 -8.34
CA MET A 72 9.93 -14.69 -8.72
C MET A 72 10.86 -14.30 -7.56
N GLY A 73 10.33 -14.20 -6.32
CA GLY A 73 11.11 -13.79 -5.14
C GLY A 73 11.36 -12.29 -5.05
N GLY A 74 10.68 -11.48 -5.86
CA GLY A 74 10.74 -10.03 -5.83
C GLY A 74 9.74 -9.41 -4.85
N VAL A 75 9.81 -8.07 -4.72
CA VAL A 75 8.85 -7.29 -3.95
C VAL A 75 7.68 -6.90 -4.87
N PRO A 76 6.41 -7.14 -4.47
CA PRO A 76 5.27 -6.74 -5.27
C PRO A 76 5.21 -5.22 -5.33
N LEU A 77 5.30 -4.67 -6.54
CA LEU A 77 5.03 -3.27 -6.79
C LEU A 77 3.50 -3.08 -6.77
N MET A 78 3.02 -2.09 -6.03
CA MET A 78 1.59 -1.81 -5.99
C MET A 78 1.17 -1.15 -7.30
N GLY A 79 0.17 -1.72 -7.94
CA GLY A 79 -0.37 -1.26 -9.22
C GLY A 79 -1.88 -1.01 -9.13
N GLY A 80 -2.35 -0.33 -8.08
CA GLY A 80 -3.71 0.20 -8.00
C GLY A 80 -3.72 1.69 -8.33
N ALA A 81 -4.83 2.22 -8.80
CA ALA A 81 -5.00 3.66 -8.96
C ALA A 81 -6.45 4.06 -8.70
N THR A 82 -6.66 4.72 -7.58
CA THR A 82 -7.91 5.46 -7.38
C THR A 82 -7.87 6.71 -8.24
N TYR A 83 -8.76 6.79 -9.22
CA TYR A 83 -8.85 7.97 -10.07
C TYR A 83 -9.45 9.15 -9.30
N ILE A 84 -8.61 10.12 -8.97
CA ILE A 84 -8.99 11.36 -8.27
C ILE A 84 -8.92 12.54 -9.22
N ARG A 85 -9.99 13.33 -9.27
CA ARG A 85 -10.03 14.59 -10.00
C ARG A 85 -9.40 15.69 -9.18
N ARG A 86 -8.11 15.94 -9.42
CA ARG A 86 -7.32 16.95 -8.69
C ARG A 86 -7.84 18.37 -8.88
N ASP A 87 -8.49 18.62 -10.01
CA ASP A 87 -9.15 19.90 -10.34
C ASP A 87 -10.36 20.22 -9.45
N LEU A 88 -10.98 19.21 -8.84
CA LEU A 88 -12.12 19.39 -7.91
C LEU A 88 -11.67 19.55 -6.45
N LEU A 89 -10.40 19.30 -6.14
CA LEU A 89 -9.92 19.43 -4.78
C LEU A 89 -9.80 20.89 -4.37
N ARG A 90 -10.20 21.20 -3.13
CA ARG A 90 -10.33 22.56 -2.60
C ARG A 90 -9.06 23.40 -2.70
N ASN A 91 -7.88 22.79 -2.53
CA ASN A 91 -6.59 23.47 -2.58
C ASN A 91 -5.42 22.48 -2.69
N ARG A 92 -4.19 23.03 -2.80
CA ARG A 92 -2.94 22.26 -2.93
C ARG A 92 -2.68 21.30 -1.75
N PHE A 93 -3.07 21.68 -0.53
CA PHE A 93 -2.92 20.82 0.64
C PHE A 93 -3.74 19.53 0.50
N TRP A 94 -4.96 19.63 -0.01
CA TRP A 94 -5.80 18.46 -0.27
C TRP A 94 -5.21 17.57 -1.37
N GLN A 95 -4.57 18.15 -2.39
CA GLN A 95 -3.89 17.37 -3.42
C GLN A 95 -2.75 16.54 -2.83
N SER A 96 -1.91 17.16 -1.98
CA SER A 96 -0.84 16.44 -1.26
C SER A 96 -1.41 15.44 -0.24
N ALA A 97 -2.45 15.80 0.51
CA ALA A 97 -3.07 14.93 1.50
C ALA A 97 -3.65 13.66 0.86
N VAL A 98 -4.31 13.81 -0.30
CA VAL A 98 -4.78 12.65 -1.07
C VAL A 98 -3.63 11.71 -1.39
N SER A 99 -2.54 12.24 -1.95
CA SER A 99 -1.38 11.41 -2.34
C SER A 99 -0.68 10.76 -1.14
N LEU A 100 -0.71 11.39 0.02
CA LEU A 100 -0.11 10.83 1.25
C LEU A 100 -1.04 9.86 1.99
N ALA A 101 -2.33 9.82 1.65
CA ALA A 101 -3.32 9.00 2.36
C ALA A 101 -3.04 7.51 2.27
N GLY A 102 -2.67 7.01 1.08
CA GLY A 102 -2.31 5.61 0.87
C GLY A 102 -1.07 5.20 1.67
N PRO A 103 0.08 5.90 1.51
CA PRO A 103 1.25 5.65 2.34
C PRO A 103 0.98 5.73 3.85
N ALA A 104 0.15 6.68 4.30
CA ALA A 104 -0.25 6.77 5.70
C ALA A 104 -1.05 5.53 6.17
N MET A 105 -1.93 4.99 5.33
CA MET A 105 -2.63 3.74 5.60
C MET A 105 -1.64 2.57 5.71
N ASN A 106 -0.65 2.49 4.84
CA ASN A 106 0.37 1.44 4.91
C ASN A 106 1.22 1.56 6.19
N ILE A 107 1.56 2.78 6.63
CA ILE A 107 2.23 2.99 7.93
C ILE A 107 1.35 2.47 9.06
N LEU A 108 0.06 2.79 9.06
CA LEU A 108 -0.89 2.30 10.07
C LEU A 108 -0.94 0.77 10.09
N LEU A 109 -1.06 0.13 8.94
CA LEU A 109 -1.08 -1.32 8.82
C LEU A 109 0.25 -1.96 9.27
N CYS A 110 1.38 -1.33 8.93
CA CYS A 110 2.70 -1.75 9.40
C CYS A 110 2.75 -1.76 10.94
N VAL A 111 2.33 -0.66 11.57
CA VAL A 111 2.28 -0.55 13.03
C VAL A 111 1.36 -1.62 13.63
N ILE A 112 0.16 -1.82 13.09
CA ILE A 112 -0.77 -2.85 13.55
C ILE A 112 -0.13 -4.25 13.49
N CYS A 113 0.56 -4.58 12.40
CA CYS A 113 1.24 -5.85 12.26
C CYS A 113 2.45 -5.99 13.20
N MET A 114 3.12 -4.89 13.55
CA MET A 114 4.27 -4.90 14.45
C MET A 114 3.90 -4.95 15.93
N ILE A 115 2.73 -4.44 16.33
CA ILE A 115 2.30 -4.42 17.74
C ILE A 115 2.42 -5.81 18.39
N PRO A 116 1.83 -6.89 17.84
CA PRO A 116 1.90 -8.21 18.48
C PRO A 116 3.34 -8.77 18.50
N LEU A 117 4.22 -8.33 17.60
CA LEU A 117 5.61 -8.77 17.54
C LEU A 117 6.52 -8.04 18.55
N TYR A 118 6.00 -7.01 19.23
CA TYR A 118 6.79 -6.25 20.19
C TYR A 118 7.09 -7.12 21.44
N PRO A 119 8.36 -7.25 21.86
CA PRO A 119 8.78 -8.21 22.89
C PRO A 119 8.03 -8.09 24.22
N ARG A 120 7.56 -6.88 24.58
CA ARG A 120 6.82 -6.64 25.82
C ARG A 120 5.52 -7.44 25.92
N PHE A 121 4.94 -7.87 24.80
CA PHE A 121 3.74 -8.70 24.81
C PHE A 121 4.03 -10.19 24.97
N GLY A 122 5.31 -10.59 24.99
CA GLY A 122 5.74 -11.97 25.22
C GLY A 122 5.34 -12.96 24.13
N TRP A 123 4.86 -12.47 22.98
CA TRP A 123 4.51 -13.35 21.86
C TRP A 123 5.73 -13.78 21.03
N VAL A 124 6.75 -12.93 20.98
CA VAL A 124 8.02 -13.23 20.32
C VAL A 124 9.13 -13.14 21.35
N ASP A 125 9.96 -14.18 21.41
CA ASP A 125 11.23 -14.14 22.12
C ASP A 125 12.26 -13.42 21.23
N PRO A 126 12.82 -12.25 21.65
CA PRO A 126 13.79 -11.51 20.87
C PRO A 126 15.07 -12.30 20.51
N ASP A 127 15.42 -13.28 21.33
CA ASP A 127 16.60 -14.10 21.15
C ASP A 127 16.32 -15.34 20.28
N SER A 128 15.06 -15.57 19.92
CA SER A 128 14.67 -16.70 19.06
C SER A 128 14.98 -16.42 17.59
N SER A 129 15.45 -17.45 16.89
CA SER A 129 15.61 -17.37 15.45
C SER A 129 14.24 -17.40 14.74
N PRO A 130 14.11 -16.76 13.57
CA PRO A 130 12.86 -16.79 12.78
C PRO A 130 12.36 -18.19 12.39
N ASP A 131 13.24 -19.19 12.45
CA ASP A 131 12.91 -20.57 12.10
C ASP A 131 11.97 -21.25 13.11
N VAL A 132 11.91 -20.71 14.35
CA VAL A 132 11.01 -21.21 15.40
C VAL A 132 9.72 -20.39 15.51
N TRP A 133 9.52 -19.41 14.65
CA TRP A 133 8.35 -18.57 14.69
C TRP A 133 7.08 -19.31 14.27
N THR A 134 5.99 -19.01 14.94
CA THR A 134 4.66 -19.53 14.58
C THR A 134 4.18 -18.92 13.27
N THR A 135 3.23 -19.59 12.63
CA THR A 135 2.56 -19.10 11.40
C THR A 135 2.06 -17.66 11.55
N GLY A 136 1.47 -17.30 12.71
CA GLY A 136 0.97 -15.95 12.97
C GLY A 136 2.08 -14.91 13.08
N GLN A 137 3.20 -15.24 13.71
CA GLN A 137 4.38 -14.36 13.81
C GLN A 137 4.98 -14.10 12.43
N ILE A 138 5.15 -15.18 11.63
CA ILE A 138 5.65 -15.06 10.25
C ILE A 138 4.70 -14.20 9.40
N PHE A 139 3.39 -14.41 9.52
CA PHE A 139 2.38 -13.63 8.81
C PHE A 139 2.47 -12.14 9.16
N CYS A 140 2.47 -11.78 10.45
CA CYS A 140 2.59 -10.39 10.88
C CYS A 140 3.91 -9.75 10.43
N GLY A 141 5.04 -10.47 10.57
CA GLY A 141 6.35 -9.99 10.16
C GLY A 141 6.43 -9.76 8.65
N ALA A 142 5.96 -10.71 7.86
CA ALA A 142 5.94 -10.60 6.40
C ALA A 142 5.07 -9.43 5.92
N LEU A 143 3.87 -9.27 6.49
CA LEU A 143 3.00 -8.13 6.15
C LEU A 143 3.64 -6.80 6.57
N ALA A 144 4.23 -6.70 7.75
CA ALA A 144 4.91 -5.48 8.20
C ALA A 144 6.03 -5.08 7.23
N VAL A 145 6.85 -6.04 6.78
CA VAL A 145 7.90 -5.81 5.79
C VAL A 145 7.31 -5.34 4.46
N LEU A 146 6.24 -5.96 3.98
CA LEU A 146 5.56 -5.55 2.75
C LEU A 146 4.99 -4.13 2.85
N GLN A 147 4.39 -3.75 3.99
CA GLN A 147 3.90 -2.39 4.21
C GLN A 147 5.06 -1.37 4.21
N MET A 148 6.16 -1.69 4.85
CA MET A 148 7.35 -0.84 4.85
C MET A 148 7.87 -0.59 3.43
N TRP A 149 8.03 -1.65 2.63
CA TRP A 149 8.42 -1.51 1.23
C TRP A 149 7.41 -0.72 0.42
N SER A 150 6.10 -0.93 0.64
CA SER A 150 5.04 -0.16 -0.02
C SER A 150 5.16 1.33 0.28
N VAL A 151 5.43 1.72 1.52
CA VAL A 151 5.65 3.14 1.90
C VAL A 151 6.88 3.70 1.20
N LEU A 152 8.01 2.99 1.28
CA LEU A 152 9.27 3.45 0.69
C LEU A 152 9.15 3.65 -0.82
N LEU A 153 8.54 2.69 -1.53
CA LEU A 153 8.38 2.75 -2.97
C LEU A 153 7.38 3.83 -3.38
N ASN A 154 6.21 3.91 -2.74
CA ASN A 154 5.19 4.89 -3.11
C ASN A 154 5.61 6.34 -2.81
N LEU A 155 6.51 6.57 -1.86
CA LEU A 155 7.03 7.92 -1.57
C LEU A 155 8.19 8.34 -2.49
N LEU A 156 8.67 7.48 -3.37
CA LEU A 156 9.67 7.88 -4.36
C LEU A 156 9.10 8.96 -5.31
N PRO A 157 9.91 9.95 -5.69
CA PRO A 157 9.52 11.00 -6.63
C PRO A 157 9.55 10.51 -8.09
N VAL A 158 8.83 9.42 -8.37
CA VAL A 158 8.73 8.80 -9.70
C VAL A 158 7.31 8.97 -10.23
N PRO A 159 7.13 9.37 -11.53
CA PRO A 159 5.81 9.47 -12.13
C PRO A 159 4.99 8.19 -11.94
N GLY A 160 3.73 8.35 -11.56
CA GLY A 160 2.84 7.23 -11.26
C GLY A 160 2.84 6.75 -9.81
N LEU A 161 3.75 7.28 -8.95
CA LEU A 161 3.76 6.99 -7.51
C LEU A 161 3.24 8.19 -6.70
N ASP A 162 2.82 7.93 -5.48
CA ASP A 162 2.21 8.92 -4.58
C ASP A 162 3.16 10.06 -4.21
N GLY A 163 4.46 9.77 -4.13
CA GLY A 163 5.49 10.76 -3.81
C GLY A 163 5.48 11.95 -4.74
N VAL A 164 5.33 11.73 -6.05
CA VAL A 164 5.16 12.83 -7.03
C VAL A 164 3.88 13.60 -6.74
N GLY A 165 2.77 12.89 -6.51
CA GLY A 165 1.49 13.53 -6.24
C GLY A 165 1.49 14.39 -4.98
N ALA A 166 2.32 14.04 -3.98
CA ALA A 166 2.46 14.81 -2.75
C ALA A 166 3.24 16.12 -2.97
N ILE A 167 4.26 16.12 -3.82
CA ILE A 167 5.14 17.28 -4.03
C ILE A 167 4.72 18.14 -5.24
N ALA A 168 4.15 17.55 -6.29
CA ALA A 168 3.80 18.23 -7.54
C ALA A 168 2.99 19.52 -7.35
N PRO A 169 1.99 19.60 -6.45
CA PRO A 169 1.23 20.83 -6.26
C PRO A 169 2.04 22.05 -5.80
N TRP A 170 3.27 21.82 -5.31
CA TRP A 170 4.17 22.85 -4.78
C TRP A 170 5.27 23.26 -5.76
N LEU A 171 5.41 22.51 -6.86
CA LEU A 171 6.41 22.78 -7.87
C LEU A 171 5.94 23.86 -8.85
N PRO A 172 6.86 24.56 -9.53
CA PRO A 172 6.54 25.47 -10.64
C PRO A 172 5.80 24.73 -11.76
N GLU A 173 4.91 25.44 -12.47
CA GLU A 173 4.01 24.86 -13.49
C GLU A 173 4.77 24.12 -14.61
N HIS A 174 5.94 24.63 -15.03
CA HIS A 174 6.74 23.96 -16.04
C HIS A 174 7.30 22.61 -15.58
N ILE A 175 7.51 22.42 -14.26
CA ILE A 175 7.93 21.13 -13.69
C ILE A 175 6.70 20.23 -13.50
N GLN A 176 5.56 20.77 -13.09
CA GLN A 176 4.33 20.00 -12.98
C GLN A 176 3.95 19.35 -14.31
N ALA A 177 4.11 20.06 -15.43
CA ALA A 177 3.84 19.55 -16.77
C ALA A 177 4.72 18.36 -17.19
N MET A 178 5.86 18.13 -16.52
CA MET A 178 6.70 16.95 -16.77
C MET A 178 6.16 15.66 -16.10
N PHE A 179 5.22 15.82 -15.17
CA PHE A 179 4.61 14.72 -14.41
C PHE A 179 3.13 14.47 -14.76
N SER A 180 2.59 15.23 -15.69
CA SER A 180 1.18 15.16 -16.15
C SER A 180 0.98 14.21 -17.34
#